data_68e58bbe7ff10fdbcabb2e51bad9a13e
#
_entry.id   68e58bbe7ff10fdbcabb2e51bad9a13e
#
_cell.length_a   1.000
_cell.length_b   1.000
_cell.length_c   1.000
_cell.angle_alpha   90.00
_cell.angle_beta   90.00
_cell.angle_gamma   90.00
#
_symmetry.space_group_name_H-M   'P 1'
#
loop_
_entity.id
_entity.type
_entity.pdbx_description
1 polymer ?
#
loop_
_entity_poly.entity_id
_entity_poly.type
_entity_poly.pdbx_seq_one_letter_code
_entity_poly.pdbx_strand_id
1 'polypeptide(L)'
;MEAIQLFFLKNALQMKNNIIHYCNIKNSEVYLDGKKLYSAKGEEQFSSFIKGVYKNFDLDYPKFYKMDPLCKLAITTSSILLEGIKDNIDPNMAIVLSNKSSCIDVDLKHQASISQGDESYASPANFVYTLPNIALGEISIKYKLRSENSFFIFDGFNPEFLIKYANSLTLLGKSNSVLCGWIEVVENEYNAFMFIVKQETGIAFTKENLIKLI
;
A
#
# COMPACT_ATOMS: atom_id res chain seq x y z
N MET A 1 14.36 37.12 10.77
CA MET A 1 13.50 36.12 10.11
C MET A 1 14.31 35.16 9.26
N GLU A 2 15.22 35.59 8.42
CA GLU A 2 16.05 34.72 7.53
C GLU A 2 16.92 33.70 8.31
N ALA A 3 17.55 34.07 9.43
CA ALA A 3 18.39 33.15 10.20
C ALA A 3 17.58 31.98 10.83
N ILE A 4 16.36 32.23 11.24
CA ILE A 4 15.45 31.22 11.79
C ILE A 4 14.97 30.28 10.66
N GLN A 5 14.67 30.85 9.50
CA GLN A 5 14.28 30.08 8.32
C GLN A 5 15.43 29.23 7.79
N LEU A 6 16.68 29.76 7.81
CA LEU A 6 17.89 29.02 7.46
C LEU A 6 18.22 27.90 8.46
N PHE A 7 17.96 28.12 9.75
CA PHE A 7 18.14 27.13 10.80
C PHE A 7 17.13 25.96 10.64
N PHE A 8 15.86 26.26 10.36
CA PHE A 8 14.84 25.24 10.07
C PHE A 8 15.13 24.50 8.78
N LEU A 9 15.58 25.17 7.72
CA LEU A 9 16.01 24.55 6.47
C LEU A 9 17.26 23.64 6.66
N LYS A 10 18.23 24.06 7.42
CA LYS A 10 19.43 23.25 7.75
C LYS A 10 19.07 22.01 8.58
N ASN A 11 18.19 22.15 9.56
CA ASN A 11 17.74 21.02 10.37
C ASN A 11 16.84 20.05 9.57
N ALA A 12 15.97 20.56 8.71
CA ALA A 12 15.17 19.74 7.79
C ALA A 12 16.06 18.96 6.78
N LEU A 13 17.17 19.56 6.35
CA LEU A 13 18.18 18.89 5.50
C LEU A 13 19.00 17.81 6.24
N GLN A 14 19.05 17.83 7.58
CA GLN A 14 19.73 16.83 8.39
C GLN A 14 18.86 15.63 8.81
N MET A 15 17.53 15.76 8.82
CA MET A 15 16.62 14.69 9.20
C MET A 15 16.25 13.85 7.96
N LYS A 16 16.99 12.78 7.72
CA LYS A 16 16.71 11.84 6.64
C LYS A 16 15.62 10.87 7.05
N ASN A 17 14.66 10.66 6.17
CA ASN A 17 13.72 9.56 6.30
C ASN A 17 14.43 8.22 6.09
N ASN A 18 14.03 7.22 6.86
CA ASN A 18 14.47 5.84 6.72
C ASN A 18 13.26 4.91 6.61
N ILE A 19 13.46 3.74 6.01
CA ILE A 19 12.50 2.65 6.03
C ILE A 19 12.62 1.97 7.38
N ILE A 20 11.56 1.99 8.17
CA ILE A 20 11.55 1.40 9.52
C ILE A 20 11.00 -0.01 9.54
N HIS A 21 10.04 -0.31 8.67
CA HIS A 21 9.47 -1.64 8.46
C HIS A 21 9.06 -1.82 7.00
N TYR A 22 9.07 -3.06 6.51
CA TYR A 22 8.57 -3.38 5.18
C TYR A 22 7.97 -4.80 5.12
N CYS A 23 6.98 -4.96 4.25
CA CYS A 23 6.29 -6.23 4.01
C CYS A 23 6.26 -6.54 2.51
N ASN A 24 6.59 -7.78 2.16
CA ASN A 24 6.45 -8.31 0.80
C ASN A 24 5.45 -9.46 0.78
N ILE A 25 4.56 -9.45 -0.22
CA ILE A 25 3.70 -10.57 -0.57
C ILE A 25 3.89 -10.87 -2.04
N LYS A 26 4.53 -11.99 -2.37
CA LYS A 26 4.79 -12.46 -3.72
C LYS A 26 5.05 -13.96 -3.73
N ASN A 27 4.82 -14.62 -4.87
CA ASN A 27 5.14 -16.05 -5.06
C ASN A 27 4.55 -16.95 -3.96
N SER A 28 3.31 -16.70 -3.56
CA SER A 28 2.61 -17.42 -2.48
C SER A 28 3.32 -17.40 -1.12
N GLU A 29 4.10 -16.35 -0.87
CA GLU A 29 4.85 -16.14 0.36
C GLU A 29 4.63 -14.74 0.94
N VAL A 30 4.78 -14.62 2.26
CA VAL A 30 4.70 -13.35 3.01
C VAL A 30 5.98 -13.16 3.79
N TYR A 31 6.57 -11.98 3.65
CA TYR A 31 7.77 -11.58 4.37
C TYR A 31 7.52 -10.26 5.12
N LEU A 32 8.03 -10.18 6.34
CA LEU A 32 8.07 -8.94 7.14
C LEU A 32 9.51 -8.71 7.57
N ASP A 33 10.07 -7.55 7.24
CA ASP A 33 11.46 -7.15 7.52
C ASP A 33 12.48 -8.23 7.08
N GLY A 34 12.24 -8.84 5.90
CA GLY A 34 13.06 -9.90 5.32
C GLY A 34 12.86 -11.29 5.91
N LYS A 35 12.06 -11.43 6.98
CA LYS A 35 11.74 -12.72 7.56
C LYS A 35 10.50 -13.31 6.93
N LYS A 36 10.58 -14.54 6.43
CA LYS A 36 9.43 -15.30 5.93
C LYS A 36 8.48 -15.64 7.10
N LEU A 37 7.24 -15.20 7.00
CA LEU A 37 6.19 -15.45 8.01
C LEU A 37 5.17 -16.48 7.56
N TYR A 38 4.93 -16.59 6.24
CA TYR A 38 3.94 -17.52 5.69
C TYR A 38 4.39 -18.00 4.30
N SER A 39 4.04 -19.23 3.96
CA SER A 39 4.18 -19.81 2.63
C SER A 39 3.01 -20.76 2.39
N ALA A 40 2.32 -20.61 1.28
CA ALA A 40 1.27 -21.55 0.88
C ALA A 40 1.88 -22.90 0.46
N LYS A 41 1.10 -23.96 0.58
CA LYS A 41 1.48 -25.30 0.13
C LYS A 41 1.05 -25.49 -1.32
N GLY A 42 2.00 -25.33 -2.26
CA GLY A 42 1.76 -25.49 -3.69
C GLY A 42 1.32 -24.21 -4.40
N GLU A 43 1.03 -24.32 -5.69
CA GLU A 43 0.50 -23.22 -6.50
C GLU A 43 -0.99 -23.02 -6.18
N GLU A 44 -1.32 -21.91 -5.58
CA GLU A 44 -2.68 -21.50 -5.27
C GLU A 44 -3.08 -20.29 -6.11
N GLN A 45 -4.34 -20.24 -6.50
CA GLN A 45 -4.90 -19.02 -7.08
C GLN A 45 -4.85 -17.89 -6.04
N PHE A 46 -4.63 -16.65 -6.49
CA PHE A 46 -4.58 -15.47 -5.64
C PHE A 46 -5.72 -15.42 -4.61
N SER A 47 -6.95 -15.71 -5.04
CA SER A 47 -8.13 -15.64 -4.18
C SER A 47 -8.10 -16.62 -3.00
N SER A 48 -7.49 -17.79 -3.16
CA SER A 48 -7.31 -18.80 -2.10
C SER A 48 -6.14 -18.41 -1.21
N PHE A 49 -5.02 -18.06 -1.80
CA PHE A 49 -3.81 -17.61 -1.12
C PHE A 49 -4.10 -16.45 -0.15
N ILE A 50 -4.67 -15.35 -0.67
CA ILE A 50 -4.88 -14.14 0.14
C ILE A 50 -5.87 -14.37 1.29
N LYS A 51 -6.87 -15.25 1.12
CA LYS A 51 -7.77 -15.69 2.20
C LYS A 51 -7.03 -16.54 3.23
N GLY A 52 -6.11 -17.41 2.79
CA GLY A 52 -5.25 -18.19 3.66
C GLY A 52 -4.37 -17.31 4.53
N VAL A 53 -3.72 -16.31 3.91
CA VAL A 53 -2.92 -15.30 4.63
C VAL A 53 -3.79 -14.53 5.63
N TYR A 54 -4.94 -14.01 5.21
CA TYR A 54 -5.87 -13.27 6.07
C TYR A 54 -6.24 -14.05 7.33
N LYS A 55 -6.56 -15.35 7.20
CA LYS A 55 -6.89 -16.23 8.32
C LYS A 55 -5.68 -16.57 9.19
N ASN A 56 -4.52 -16.83 8.56
CA ASN A 56 -3.31 -17.22 9.29
C ASN A 56 -2.81 -16.12 10.23
N PHE A 57 -3.00 -14.85 9.85
CA PHE A 57 -2.62 -13.69 10.67
C PHE A 57 -3.76 -13.18 11.55
N ASP A 58 -4.89 -13.88 11.62
CA ASP A 58 -6.09 -13.49 12.38
C ASP A 58 -6.49 -12.03 12.18
N LEU A 59 -6.49 -11.61 10.90
CA LEU A 59 -6.76 -10.21 10.56
C LEU A 59 -8.25 -9.91 10.75
N ASP A 60 -8.57 -8.90 11.55
CA ASP A 60 -9.95 -8.49 11.81
C ASP A 60 -10.34 -7.29 10.92
N TYR A 61 -10.96 -7.60 9.78
CA TYR A 61 -11.59 -6.61 8.89
C TYR A 61 -12.70 -7.25 8.05
N PRO A 62 -13.94 -7.35 8.54
CA PRO A 62 -15.03 -8.11 7.90
C PRO A 62 -15.34 -7.69 6.45
N LYS A 63 -15.08 -6.43 6.08
CA LYS A 63 -15.21 -5.97 4.69
C LYS A 63 -14.31 -6.71 3.71
N PHE A 64 -13.20 -7.31 4.16
CA PHE A 64 -12.24 -8.04 3.34
C PHE A 64 -12.92 -9.00 2.35
N TYR A 65 -13.95 -9.73 2.79
CA TYR A 65 -14.62 -10.72 1.95
C TYR A 65 -15.41 -10.11 0.77
N LYS A 66 -15.76 -8.82 0.85
CA LYS A 66 -16.50 -8.08 -0.19
C LYS A 66 -15.60 -7.24 -1.10
N MET A 67 -14.32 -7.11 -0.77
CA MET A 67 -13.35 -6.34 -1.53
C MET A 67 -12.96 -6.99 -2.86
N ASP A 68 -12.51 -6.18 -3.79
CA ASP A 68 -11.80 -6.61 -4.99
C ASP A 68 -10.40 -7.17 -4.67
N PRO A 69 -9.71 -7.78 -5.64
CA PRO A 69 -8.37 -8.33 -5.45
C PRO A 69 -7.33 -7.30 -4.97
N LEU A 70 -7.31 -6.10 -5.56
CA LEU A 70 -6.34 -5.05 -5.21
C LEU A 70 -6.51 -4.59 -3.78
N CYS A 71 -7.74 -4.30 -3.35
CA CYS A 71 -8.05 -3.92 -1.97
C CYS A 71 -7.73 -5.05 -0.99
N LYS A 72 -7.98 -6.32 -1.34
CA LYS A 72 -7.59 -7.47 -0.51
C LYS A 72 -6.09 -7.55 -0.30
N LEU A 73 -5.31 -7.38 -1.38
CA LEU A 73 -3.85 -7.38 -1.27
C LEU A 73 -3.35 -6.20 -0.43
N ALA A 74 -3.86 -4.99 -0.70
CA ALA A 74 -3.49 -3.78 0.03
C ALA A 74 -3.79 -3.86 1.52
N ILE A 75 -5.02 -4.28 1.89
CA ILE A 75 -5.43 -4.36 3.30
C ILE A 75 -4.68 -5.47 4.05
N THR A 76 -4.42 -6.60 3.39
CA THR A 76 -3.66 -7.69 4.00
C THR A 76 -2.21 -7.28 4.23
N THR A 77 -1.54 -6.74 3.21
CA THR A 77 -0.13 -6.30 3.33
C THR A 77 0.04 -5.20 4.37
N SER A 78 -0.83 -4.18 4.34
CA SER A 78 -0.79 -3.10 5.32
C SER A 78 -1.10 -3.60 6.73
N SER A 79 -2.00 -4.58 6.88
CA SER A 79 -2.33 -5.13 8.20
C SER A 79 -1.16 -5.89 8.81
N ILE A 80 -0.48 -6.71 8.04
CA ILE A 80 0.72 -7.42 8.51
C ILE A 80 1.82 -6.43 8.89
N LEU A 81 2.02 -5.41 8.06
CA LEU A 81 3.04 -4.39 8.28
C LEU A 81 2.76 -3.53 9.52
N LEU A 82 1.50 -3.14 9.74
CA LEU A 82 1.11 -2.24 10.82
C LEU A 82 0.80 -2.94 12.14
N GLU A 83 0.62 -4.26 12.14
CA GLU A 83 0.26 -5.02 13.37
C GLU A 83 1.32 -4.85 14.47
N GLY A 84 2.61 -4.86 14.12
CA GLY A 84 3.72 -4.67 15.06
C GLY A 84 3.76 -3.30 15.74
N ILE A 85 3.07 -2.31 15.18
CA ILE A 85 3.04 -0.93 15.68
C ILE A 85 1.62 -0.42 15.93
N LYS A 86 0.61 -1.30 15.98
CA LYS A 86 -0.82 -0.92 16.02
C LYS A 86 -1.20 0.03 17.14
N ASP A 87 -0.57 -0.10 18.30
CA ASP A 87 -0.82 0.74 19.48
C ASP A 87 -0.18 2.15 19.36
N ASN A 88 0.72 2.34 18.39
CA ASN A 88 1.48 3.57 18.16
C ASN A 88 1.33 4.12 16.73
N ILE A 89 0.30 3.71 16.00
CA ILE A 89 0.02 4.26 14.66
C ILE A 89 -0.38 5.74 14.81
N ASP A 90 0.41 6.61 14.19
CA ASP A 90 0.09 8.02 14.12
C ASP A 90 -1.07 8.26 13.15
N PRO A 91 -2.21 8.83 13.61
CA PRO A 91 -3.30 9.20 12.70
C PRO A 91 -2.89 10.15 11.57
N ASN A 92 -1.77 10.86 11.73
CA ASN A 92 -1.18 11.73 10.70
C ASN A 92 -0.19 10.99 9.77
N MET A 93 -0.25 9.65 9.69
CA MET A 93 0.48 8.88 8.68
C MET A 93 -0.17 9.07 7.32
N ALA A 94 0.60 9.48 6.32
CA ALA A 94 0.16 9.54 4.93
C ALA A 94 0.26 8.17 4.26
N ILE A 95 -0.50 7.97 3.16
CA ILE A 95 -0.44 6.75 2.35
C ILE A 95 -0.10 7.11 0.91
N VAL A 96 0.92 6.48 0.35
CA VAL A 96 1.36 6.66 -1.04
C VAL A 96 1.55 5.30 -1.69
N LEU A 97 0.55 4.86 -2.45
CA LEU A 97 0.60 3.59 -3.15
C LEU A 97 0.67 3.79 -4.66
N SER A 98 1.17 2.78 -5.35
CA SER A 98 1.25 2.76 -6.80
C SER A 98 1.11 1.36 -7.36
N ASN A 99 0.70 1.27 -8.63
CA ASN A 99 0.76 0.07 -9.44
C ASN A 99 0.88 0.40 -10.94
N LYS A 100 0.82 -0.63 -11.78
CA LYS A 100 0.81 -0.46 -13.24
C LYS A 100 -0.60 -0.55 -13.82
N SER A 101 -1.38 -1.52 -13.37
CA SER A 101 -2.59 -1.95 -14.06
C SER A 101 -3.88 -1.34 -13.50
N SER A 102 -3.77 -0.34 -12.57
CA SER A 102 -4.96 0.22 -11.91
C SER A 102 -5.83 -0.89 -11.31
N CYS A 103 -7.12 -0.93 -11.65
CA CYS A 103 -8.10 -1.94 -11.25
C CYS A 103 -8.62 -2.72 -12.46
N ILE A 104 -7.76 -3.06 -13.43
CA ILE A 104 -8.16 -3.60 -14.73
C ILE A 104 -9.12 -4.80 -14.63
N ASP A 105 -8.92 -5.73 -13.69
CA ASP A 105 -9.80 -6.89 -13.51
C ASP A 105 -11.23 -6.50 -13.13
N VAL A 106 -11.37 -5.43 -12.34
CA VAL A 106 -12.68 -4.92 -11.94
C VAL A 106 -13.28 -4.08 -13.04
N ASP A 107 -12.47 -3.30 -13.77
CA ASP A 107 -12.91 -2.50 -14.91
C ASP A 107 -13.51 -3.41 -15.99
N LEU A 108 -12.86 -4.53 -16.32
CA LEU A 108 -13.36 -5.52 -17.26
C LEU A 108 -14.68 -6.16 -16.79
N LYS A 109 -14.79 -6.50 -15.49
CA LYS A 109 -16.04 -7.02 -14.92
C LYS A 109 -17.16 -5.99 -14.96
N HIS A 110 -16.85 -4.74 -14.64
CA HIS A 110 -17.82 -3.66 -14.71
C HIS A 110 -18.27 -3.42 -16.15
N GLN A 111 -17.33 -3.33 -17.09
CA GLN A 111 -17.63 -3.21 -18.52
C GLN A 111 -18.52 -4.35 -19.01
N ALA A 112 -18.22 -5.59 -18.64
CA ALA A 112 -19.04 -6.75 -19.01
C ALA A 112 -20.48 -6.63 -18.47
N SER A 113 -20.68 -6.08 -17.26
CA SER A 113 -22.00 -5.92 -16.64
C SER A 113 -22.89 -4.90 -17.36
N ILE A 114 -22.30 -3.90 -18.02
CA ILE A 114 -23.04 -2.86 -18.76
C ILE A 114 -23.17 -3.12 -20.26
N SER A 115 -22.51 -4.17 -20.78
CA SER A 115 -22.49 -4.49 -22.20
C SER A 115 -23.49 -5.58 -22.62
N GLN A 116 -24.36 -6.05 -21.71
CA GLN A 116 -25.26 -7.20 -21.94
C GLN A 116 -26.63 -6.83 -22.58
N GLY A 117 -26.73 -5.68 -23.27
CA GLY A 117 -27.96 -5.25 -23.97
C GLY A 117 -29.00 -4.60 -23.04
N ASP A 118 -30.29 -4.63 -23.47
CA ASP A 118 -31.37 -3.87 -22.79
C ASP A 118 -31.68 -4.31 -21.34
N GLU A 119 -31.20 -5.46 -20.91
CA GLU A 119 -31.35 -5.96 -19.52
C GLU A 119 -30.11 -5.73 -18.66
N SER A 120 -29.12 -4.97 -19.15
CA SER A 120 -27.89 -4.74 -18.44
C SER A 120 -28.07 -3.72 -17.31
N TYR A 121 -27.70 -4.11 -16.10
CA TYR A 121 -27.67 -3.20 -14.94
C TYR A 121 -26.23 -3.02 -14.46
N ALA A 122 -25.78 -1.77 -14.44
CA ALA A 122 -24.51 -1.43 -13.83
C ALA A 122 -24.47 -1.88 -12.36
N SER A 123 -23.46 -2.66 -11.98
CA SER A 123 -23.30 -3.07 -10.58
C SER A 123 -22.64 -1.93 -9.79
N PRO A 124 -23.34 -1.28 -8.85
CA PRO A 124 -22.73 -0.24 -8.01
C PRO A 124 -21.57 -0.78 -7.18
N ALA A 125 -21.64 -2.05 -6.78
CA ALA A 125 -20.55 -2.70 -6.03
C ALA A 125 -19.27 -2.85 -6.87
N ASN A 126 -19.39 -3.23 -8.16
CA ASN A 126 -18.22 -3.29 -9.04
C ASN A 126 -17.68 -1.90 -9.33
N PHE A 127 -18.57 -0.91 -9.58
CA PHE A 127 -18.17 0.46 -9.88
C PHE A 127 -17.27 1.07 -8.80
N VAL A 128 -17.57 0.88 -7.52
CA VAL A 128 -16.76 1.40 -6.42
C VAL A 128 -15.30 0.93 -6.54
N TYR A 129 -15.07 -0.33 -6.88
CA TYR A 129 -13.73 -0.91 -6.96
C TYR A 129 -13.01 -0.71 -8.29
N THR A 130 -13.58 0.04 -9.25
CA THR A 130 -12.85 0.52 -10.44
C THR A 130 -11.86 1.66 -10.11
N LEU A 131 -11.91 2.17 -8.88
CA LEU A 131 -11.09 3.27 -8.42
C LEU A 131 -9.96 2.74 -7.50
N PRO A 132 -8.69 2.77 -7.89
CA PRO A 132 -7.60 2.19 -7.10
C PRO A 132 -7.38 2.90 -5.75
N ASN A 133 -7.81 4.15 -5.62
CA ASN A 133 -7.77 4.88 -4.36
C ASN A 133 -8.72 4.32 -3.28
N ILE A 134 -9.65 3.44 -3.62
CA ILE A 134 -10.48 2.74 -2.62
C ILE A 134 -9.61 1.90 -1.69
N ALA A 135 -8.51 1.32 -2.19
CA ALA A 135 -7.55 0.61 -1.35
C ALA A 135 -6.96 1.50 -0.24
N LEU A 136 -6.65 2.77 -0.57
CA LEU A 136 -6.18 3.76 0.41
C LEU A 136 -7.27 4.10 1.43
N GLY A 137 -8.50 4.26 0.95
CA GLY A 137 -9.67 4.53 1.79
C GLY A 137 -9.91 3.42 2.81
N GLU A 138 -9.83 2.15 2.40
CA GLU A 138 -10.01 1.01 3.28
C GLU A 138 -8.90 0.92 4.36
N ILE A 139 -7.65 1.18 3.99
CA ILE A 139 -6.54 1.26 4.96
C ILE A 139 -6.78 2.43 5.93
N SER A 140 -7.14 3.60 5.40
CA SER A 140 -7.40 4.79 6.22
C SER A 140 -8.53 4.58 7.21
N ILE A 141 -9.62 3.93 6.80
CA ILE A 141 -10.76 3.60 7.67
C ILE A 141 -10.34 2.63 8.77
N LYS A 142 -9.64 1.54 8.41
CA LYS A 142 -9.19 0.53 9.38
C LYS A 142 -8.30 1.13 10.46
N TYR A 143 -7.33 1.95 10.07
CA TYR A 143 -6.30 2.50 10.98
C TYR A 143 -6.57 3.93 11.42
N LYS A 144 -7.73 4.52 11.04
CA LYS A 144 -8.14 5.89 11.39
C LYS A 144 -7.14 6.95 10.95
N LEU A 145 -6.49 6.73 9.80
CA LEU A 145 -5.52 7.66 9.24
C LEU A 145 -6.24 8.87 8.64
N ARG A 146 -5.68 10.07 8.83
CA ARG A 146 -6.32 11.35 8.48
C ARG A 146 -5.43 12.28 7.65
N SER A 147 -4.23 11.83 7.29
CA SER A 147 -3.28 12.58 6.48
C SER A 147 -3.55 12.40 4.98
N GLU A 148 -2.68 12.96 4.14
CA GLU A 148 -2.78 12.80 2.69
C GLU A 148 -2.70 11.33 2.27
N ASN A 149 -3.48 10.97 1.24
CA ASN A 149 -3.38 9.69 0.57
C ASN A 149 -3.39 9.90 -0.95
N SER A 150 -2.54 9.16 -1.65
CA SER A 150 -2.38 9.29 -3.11
C SER A 150 -2.08 7.94 -3.72
N PHE A 151 -2.77 7.64 -4.83
CA PHE A 151 -2.50 6.46 -5.64
C PHE A 151 -1.98 6.87 -7.01
N PHE A 152 -0.88 6.26 -7.45
CA PHE A 152 -0.22 6.58 -8.71
C PHE A 152 -0.15 5.37 -9.63
N ILE A 153 -0.27 5.61 -10.94
CA ILE A 153 -0.11 4.58 -11.97
C ILE A 153 1.20 4.85 -12.71
N PHE A 154 2.07 3.84 -12.79
CA PHE A 154 3.37 3.89 -13.47
C PHE A 154 3.57 2.63 -14.31
N ASP A 155 4.43 2.70 -15.31
CA ASP A 155 4.81 1.52 -16.12
C ASP A 155 5.51 0.41 -15.31
N GLY A 156 5.99 0.72 -14.11
CA GLY A 156 6.63 -0.20 -13.17
C GLY A 156 6.92 0.49 -11.85
N PHE A 157 7.48 -0.24 -10.90
CA PHE A 157 7.87 0.30 -9.61
C PHE A 157 8.82 1.50 -9.77
N ASN A 158 8.42 2.66 -9.24
CA ASN A 158 9.12 3.92 -9.38
C ASN A 158 9.66 4.43 -8.02
N PRO A 159 10.82 3.92 -7.58
CA PRO A 159 11.40 4.30 -6.29
C PRO A 159 11.78 5.78 -6.22
N GLU A 160 12.24 6.37 -7.32
CA GLU A 160 12.64 7.79 -7.34
C GLU A 160 11.46 8.73 -7.07
N PHE A 161 10.30 8.41 -7.64
CA PHE A 161 9.08 9.17 -7.39
C PHE A 161 8.63 9.02 -5.94
N LEU A 162 8.57 7.78 -5.42
CA LEU A 162 8.15 7.51 -4.05
C LEU A 162 9.06 8.23 -3.03
N ILE A 163 10.38 8.23 -3.25
CA ILE A 163 11.34 8.94 -2.41
C ILE A 163 11.05 10.44 -2.41
N LYS A 164 10.91 11.06 -3.59
CA LYS A 164 10.66 12.49 -3.71
C LYS A 164 9.33 12.88 -3.06
N TYR A 165 8.27 12.12 -3.34
CA TYR A 165 6.93 12.44 -2.85
C TYR A 165 6.82 12.27 -1.33
N ALA A 166 7.25 11.13 -0.78
CA ALA A 166 7.23 10.88 0.66
C ALA A 166 8.10 11.89 1.44
N ASN A 167 9.30 12.22 0.93
CA ASN A 167 10.13 13.26 1.53
C ASN A 167 9.45 14.64 1.50
N SER A 168 8.73 14.97 0.44
CA SER A 168 7.99 16.26 0.39
C SER A 168 6.90 16.34 1.45
N LEU A 169 6.16 15.25 1.71
CA LEU A 169 5.11 15.20 2.72
C LEU A 169 5.67 15.45 4.13
N THR A 170 6.80 14.82 4.45
CA THR A 170 7.44 14.99 5.77
C THR A 170 8.11 16.36 5.91
N LEU A 171 8.79 16.86 4.88
CA LEU A 171 9.43 18.19 4.90
C LEU A 171 8.43 19.34 5.01
N LEU A 172 7.26 19.22 4.38
CA LEU A 172 6.20 20.21 4.46
C LEU A 172 5.36 20.11 5.74
N GLY A 173 5.69 19.16 6.63
CA GLY A 173 4.93 18.92 7.86
C GLY A 173 3.51 18.40 7.63
N LYS A 174 3.24 17.85 6.45
CA LYS A 174 1.94 17.25 6.10
C LYS A 174 1.73 15.91 6.80
N SER A 175 2.81 15.22 7.09
CA SER A 175 2.79 13.90 7.70
C SER A 175 4.06 13.65 8.51
N ASN A 176 3.96 12.89 9.61
CA ASN A 176 5.09 12.47 10.43
C ASN A 176 5.71 11.16 9.94
N SER A 177 4.95 10.38 9.20
CA SER A 177 5.37 9.12 8.59
C SER A 177 4.56 8.84 7.33
N VAL A 178 5.08 8.03 6.43
CA VAL A 178 4.43 7.70 5.17
C VAL A 178 4.43 6.19 4.96
N LEU A 179 3.25 5.61 4.78
CA LEU A 179 3.06 4.26 4.30
C LEU A 179 3.16 4.28 2.76
N CYS A 180 4.28 3.82 2.24
CA CYS A 180 4.54 3.76 0.80
C CYS A 180 4.39 2.32 0.28
N GLY A 181 4.11 2.16 -1.02
CA GLY A 181 4.14 0.82 -1.59
C GLY A 181 3.84 0.72 -3.07
N TRP A 182 4.11 -0.48 -3.55
CA TRP A 182 3.69 -1.02 -4.84
C TRP A 182 2.77 -2.19 -4.58
N ILE A 183 1.59 -2.18 -5.20
CA ILE A 183 0.60 -3.26 -5.08
C ILE A 183 0.01 -3.57 -6.45
N GLU A 184 0.32 -4.71 -7.01
CA GLU A 184 -0.14 -5.14 -8.33
C GLU A 184 -0.95 -6.43 -8.22
N VAL A 185 -2.11 -6.48 -8.87
CA VAL A 185 -2.88 -7.71 -9.08
C VAL A 185 -3.50 -7.65 -10.45
N VAL A 186 -3.22 -8.65 -11.27
CA VAL A 186 -3.89 -8.90 -12.55
C VAL A 186 -4.15 -10.39 -12.64
N GLU A 187 -5.42 -10.79 -12.66
CA GLU A 187 -5.83 -12.21 -12.62
C GLU A 187 -5.25 -12.96 -11.41
N ASN A 188 -4.24 -13.81 -11.64
CA ASN A 188 -3.56 -14.56 -10.59
C ASN A 188 -2.13 -14.06 -10.32
N GLU A 189 -1.63 -13.12 -11.12
CA GLU A 189 -0.33 -12.50 -10.92
C GLU A 189 -0.45 -11.39 -9.89
N TYR A 190 0.38 -11.41 -8.86
CA TYR A 190 0.34 -10.41 -7.81
C TYR A 190 1.71 -10.16 -7.19
N ASN A 191 1.88 -8.93 -6.77
CA ASN A 191 3.07 -8.49 -6.05
C ASN A 191 2.68 -7.31 -5.14
N ALA A 192 3.01 -7.40 -3.87
CA ALA A 192 2.91 -6.28 -2.94
C ALA A 192 4.23 -6.07 -2.24
N PHE A 193 4.72 -4.85 -2.29
CA PHE A 193 5.82 -4.35 -1.48
C PHE A 193 5.37 -3.06 -0.81
N MET A 194 5.15 -3.11 0.51
CA MET A 194 4.77 -1.93 1.30
C MET A 194 5.79 -1.67 2.40
N PHE A 195 6.04 -0.41 2.69
CA PHE A 195 7.03 -0.01 3.68
C PHE A 195 6.64 1.30 4.37
N ILE A 196 7.11 1.48 5.60
CA ILE A 196 6.88 2.69 6.39
C ILE A 196 8.15 3.53 6.39
N VAL A 197 7.99 4.80 6.05
CA VAL A 197 9.05 5.80 6.02
C VAL A 197 8.84 6.77 7.18
N LYS A 198 9.90 7.00 7.97
CA LYS A 198 9.88 7.91 9.12
C LYS A 198 11.27 8.44 9.41
N GLN A 199 11.36 9.55 10.14
CA GLN A 199 12.61 10.14 10.62
C GLN A 199 13.09 9.42 11.90
N GLU A 200 13.35 8.13 11.78
CA GLU A 200 13.83 7.25 12.85
C GLU A 200 14.98 6.38 12.32
N THR A 201 15.65 5.65 13.21
CA THR A 201 16.69 4.67 12.81
C THR A 201 16.06 3.55 12.00
N GLY A 202 16.68 3.23 10.86
CA GLY A 202 16.19 2.24 9.92
C GLY A 202 17.10 2.07 8.71
N ILE A 203 16.58 1.42 7.67
CA ILE A 203 17.27 1.29 6.39
C ILE A 203 17.18 2.62 5.64
N ALA A 204 18.29 3.12 5.13
CA ALA A 204 18.32 4.37 4.39
C ALA A 204 17.30 4.37 3.23
N PHE A 205 16.45 5.39 3.16
CA PHE A 205 15.42 5.52 2.13
C PHE A 205 16.02 5.99 0.82
N THR A 206 16.64 5.06 0.09
CA THR A 206 17.34 5.28 -1.18
C THR A 206 16.82 4.35 -2.26
N LYS A 207 17.05 4.72 -3.53
CA LYS A 207 16.67 3.91 -4.70
C LYS A 207 17.28 2.50 -4.64
N GLU A 208 18.56 2.43 -4.31
CA GLU A 208 19.32 1.17 -4.25
C GLU A 208 18.73 0.22 -3.21
N ASN A 209 18.36 0.74 -2.05
CA ASN A 209 17.75 -0.07 -1.00
C ASN A 209 16.33 -0.50 -1.38
N LEU A 210 15.52 0.37 -1.95
CA LEU A 210 14.17 0.01 -2.40
C LEU A 210 14.19 -1.08 -3.48
N ILE A 211 15.15 -1.02 -4.43
CA ILE A 211 15.30 -2.05 -5.46
C ILE A 211 15.75 -3.40 -4.88
N LYS A 212 16.50 -3.40 -3.78
CA LYS A 212 16.93 -4.65 -3.12
C LYS A 212 15.83 -5.28 -2.27
N LEU A 213 14.91 -4.47 -1.76
CA LEU A 213 13.88 -4.91 -0.81
C LEU A 213 12.60 -5.41 -1.50
N ILE A 214 12.31 -5.00 -2.75
CA ILE A 214 11.11 -5.38 -3.51
C ILE A 214 11.09 -6.85 -3.96
#